data_650cb8075bb5d5dad9cc7f618cdfd391
#
_entry.id   650cb8075bb5d5dad9cc7f618cdfd391
#
_cell.length_a   1.000
_cell.length_b   1.000
_cell.length_c   1.000
_cell.angle_alpha   90.00
_cell.angle_beta   90.00
_cell.angle_gamma   90.00
#
_symmetry.space_group_name_H-M   'P 1'
#
loop_
_entity.id
_entity.type
_entity.pdbx_description
1 polymer ?
#
loop_
_entity_poly.entity_id
_entity_poly.type
_entity_poly.pdbx_seq_one_letter_code
_entity_poly.pdbx_strand_id
1 'polypeptide(L)'
;MRKTFAVLFLIMVAGSAFATVPGMDLYVPAVGHGLGAVSGGVQAWWRGDVWIFNPSTTQPATVDIFLLLRNQGNPNPAVWRITVNARETRYLPDIVFNTFGLDNTFGALRIVSSIPVVVSGRSYDANVTVVGKGQGSAGQFFSGVPAALAIGLGDATDVIGLDQDGVQTSGTWRSNLAFVETTGNSVDLTISRIDSNGTQLGSIGYHLEGRQVSQINYVITSIVNTTGTNQRIRVAVTGGTGRVIANASRLDNRTGDPATIEMVGGGREGTYVSRLDRADYQTPITLTVAGGAVTALDATILFTDADVASCTDIQLAAFSGPLSQPVFYDETGAFSFVVSDPNVGGIGISLQISGTITVTGQVSGTATTTLTGAGTCTGSKAWAFEGAKLQ
;
A
#
# COMPACT_ATOMS: atom_id res chain seq x y z
N MET A 1 20.39 51.54 11.73
CA MET A 1 20.26 50.11 12.09
C MET A 1 18.89 49.63 11.66
N ARG A 2 18.79 48.97 10.49
CA ARG A 2 17.56 48.32 9.99
C ARG A 2 17.61 46.88 10.42
N LYS A 3 16.68 46.47 11.26
CA LYS A 3 16.47 45.04 11.68
C LYS A 3 15.67 44.36 10.60
N THR A 4 16.31 43.48 9.84
CA THR A 4 15.65 42.61 8.87
C THR A 4 15.07 41.40 9.64
N PHE A 5 13.76 41.28 9.72
CA PHE A 5 13.09 40.09 10.22
C PHE A 5 13.08 39.03 9.12
N ALA A 6 13.84 37.95 9.28
CA ALA A 6 13.71 36.76 8.47
C ALA A 6 12.52 35.95 8.96
N VAL A 7 11.47 35.89 8.14
CA VAL A 7 10.32 34.99 8.36
C VAL A 7 10.71 33.62 7.86
N LEU A 8 10.99 32.70 8.79
CA LEU A 8 11.24 31.29 8.49
C LEU A 8 9.91 30.62 8.13
N PHE A 9 9.66 30.35 6.87
CA PHE A 9 8.53 29.56 6.43
C PHE A 9 8.86 28.07 6.71
N LEU A 10 8.35 27.57 7.84
CA LEU A 10 8.38 26.15 8.16
C LEU A 10 7.34 25.44 7.27
N ILE A 11 7.77 24.86 6.15
CA ILE A 11 6.92 23.96 5.36
C ILE A 11 6.83 22.66 6.18
N MET A 12 5.77 22.54 6.98
CA MET A 12 5.38 21.23 7.49
C MET A 12 5.00 20.36 6.29
N VAL A 13 5.85 19.42 5.93
CA VAL A 13 5.42 18.26 5.15
C VAL A 13 4.53 17.46 6.10
N ALA A 14 3.23 17.72 6.04
CA ALA A 14 2.24 16.86 6.68
C ALA A 14 2.38 15.49 6.02
N GLY A 15 3.02 14.55 6.70
CA GLY A 15 2.91 13.14 6.36
C GLY A 15 1.41 12.83 6.32
N SER A 16 0.92 12.42 5.14
CA SER A 16 -0.48 12.10 4.94
C SER A 16 -0.83 10.97 5.88
N ALA A 17 -1.59 11.25 6.94
CA ALA A 17 -2.34 10.20 7.63
C ALA A 17 -3.18 9.52 6.55
N PHE A 18 -3.16 8.19 6.47
CA PHE A 18 -3.95 7.40 5.55
C PHE A 18 -5.44 7.57 5.90
N ALA A 19 -6.00 8.70 5.49
CA ALA A 19 -7.42 8.85 5.29
C ALA A 19 -7.76 8.21 3.94
N THR A 20 -9.03 7.89 3.69
CA THR A 20 -9.51 7.41 2.39
C THR A 20 -8.97 8.32 1.28
N VAL A 21 -8.07 7.80 0.45
CA VAL A 21 -7.37 8.57 -0.61
C VAL A 21 -8.07 8.38 -1.95
N PRO A 22 -8.18 9.42 -2.78
CA PRO A 22 -8.65 9.28 -4.15
C PRO A 22 -7.72 8.37 -4.96
N GLY A 23 -8.30 7.50 -5.80
CA GLY A 23 -7.55 6.62 -6.68
C GLY A 23 -8.34 6.25 -7.92
N MET A 24 -7.64 5.70 -8.93
CA MET A 24 -8.26 5.22 -10.18
C MET A 24 -8.44 3.70 -10.19
N ASP A 25 -7.74 2.97 -9.35
CA ASP A 25 -7.86 1.52 -9.16
C ASP A 25 -7.84 1.22 -7.66
N LEU A 26 -9.01 0.98 -7.10
CA LEU A 26 -9.25 0.87 -5.66
C LEU A 26 -9.88 -0.47 -5.32
N TYR A 27 -9.59 -0.98 -4.13
CA TYR A 27 -10.18 -2.21 -3.62
C TYR A 27 -10.96 -1.94 -2.32
N VAL A 28 -12.20 -2.43 -2.25
CA VAL A 28 -12.94 -2.60 -1.00
C VAL A 28 -12.79 -4.07 -0.60
N PRO A 29 -12.00 -4.38 0.44
CA PRO A 29 -11.52 -5.75 0.66
C PRO A 29 -12.57 -6.72 1.18
N ALA A 30 -13.73 -6.24 1.63
CA ALA A 30 -14.81 -7.10 2.04
C ALA A 30 -16.20 -6.51 1.74
N VAL A 31 -16.97 -7.25 0.99
CA VAL A 31 -18.42 -7.05 0.80
C VAL A 31 -19.14 -8.39 0.86
N GLY A 32 -20.42 -8.37 1.16
CA GLY A 32 -21.20 -9.59 1.17
C GLY A 32 -22.70 -9.34 1.32
N HIS A 33 -23.48 -10.35 0.88
CA HIS A 33 -24.89 -10.48 1.17
C HIS A 33 -25.15 -11.94 1.55
N GLY A 34 -25.69 -12.21 2.73
CA GLY A 34 -26.04 -13.57 3.12
C GLY A 34 -25.89 -13.88 4.61
N LEU A 35 -26.14 -15.13 4.93
CA LEU A 35 -26.09 -15.62 6.29
C LEU A 35 -24.65 -15.73 6.80
N GLY A 36 -24.44 -15.25 8.02
CA GLY A 36 -23.19 -15.38 8.75
C GLY A 36 -23.25 -16.45 9.84
N ALA A 37 -22.36 -16.35 10.82
CA ALA A 37 -22.34 -17.25 11.96
C ALA A 37 -23.53 -16.99 12.91
N VAL A 38 -23.97 -18.04 13.63
CA VAL A 38 -24.89 -17.89 14.75
C VAL A 38 -24.13 -17.48 15.99
N SER A 39 -24.52 -16.39 16.61
CA SER A 39 -23.95 -15.91 17.87
C SER A 39 -25.07 -15.62 18.86
N GLY A 40 -24.99 -16.16 20.08
CA GLY A 40 -26.03 -16.00 21.09
C GLY A 40 -27.42 -16.46 20.67
N GLY A 41 -27.51 -17.44 19.74
CA GLY A 41 -28.75 -17.93 19.18
C GLY A 41 -29.36 -17.09 18.07
N VAL A 42 -28.70 -16.00 17.66
CA VAL A 42 -29.13 -15.12 16.57
C VAL A 42 -28.23 -15.37 15.35
N GLN A 43 -28.88 -15.60 14.19
CA GLN A 43 -28.22 -15.76 12.89
C GLN A 43 -27.84 -14.37 12.37
N ALA A 44 -26.57 -14.13 12.11
CA ALA A 44 -26.13 -12.91 11.45
C ALA A 44 -26.65 -12.85 10.00
N TRP A 45 -27.02 -11.65 9.55
CA TRP A 45 -27.42 -11.35 8.17
C TRP A 45 -26.54 -10.24 7.62
N TRP A 46 -25.51 -10.64 6.88
CA TRP A 46 -24.51 -9.70 6.34
C TRP A 46 -25.01 -8.96 5.11
N ARG A 47 -24.70 -7.67 5.04
CA ARG A 47 -24.90 -6.80 3.89
C ARG A 47 -23.68 -5.93 3.66
N GLY A 48 -23.52 -5.44 2.40
CA GLY A 48 -22.42 -4.60 2.00
C GLY A 48 -22.89 -3.33 1.29
N ASP A 49 -22.67 -2.16 1.90
CA ASP A 49 -22.95 -0.86 1.31
C ASP A 49 -21.67 -0.23 0.78
N VAL A 50 -21.75 0.53 -0.31
CA VAL A 50 -20.61 1.24 -0.90
C VAL A 50 -21.01 2.68 -1.28
N TRP A 51 -20.08 3.60 -1.04
CA TRP A 51 -20.15 5.00 -1.46
C TRP A 51 -18.98 5.31 -2.38
N ILE A 52 -19.28 5.96 -3.51
CA ILE A 52 -18.28 6.42 -4.49
C ILE A 52 -18.47 7.92 -4.66
N PHE A 53 -17.48 8.69 -4.27
CA PHE A 53 -17.46 10.14 -4.41
C PHE A 53 -16.49 10.57 -5.50
N ASN A 54 -16.97 11.40 -6.44
CA ASN A 54 -16.13 12.05 -7.43
C ASN A 54 -15.73 13.45 -6.94
N PRO A 55 -14.47 13.67 -6.54
CA PRO A 55 -14.00 14.97 -6.04
C PRO A 55 -13.78 16.01 -7.14
N SER A 56 -13.76 15.61 -8.42
CA SER A 56 -13.62 16.55 -9.54
C SER A 56 -14.70 17.61 -9.48
N THR A 57 -14.34 18.84 -9.79
CA THR A 57 -15.28 19.96 -9.84
C THR A 57 -15.96 20.11 -11.19
N THR A 58 -15.44 19.43 -12.23
CA THR A 58 -15.87 19.67 -13.62
C THR A 58 -16.08 18.40 -14.43
N GLN A 59 -15.42 17.29 -14.09
CA GLN A 59 -15.43 16.09 -14.92
C GLN A 59 -16.24 14.95 -14.28
N PRO A 60 -17.13 14.28 -15.03
CA PRO A 60 -17.72 13.02 -14.58
C PRO A 60 -16.69 11.89 -14.59
N ALA A 61 -16.84 10.95 -13.69
CA ALA A 61 -16.07 9.71 -13.61
C ALA A 61 -16.88 8.57 -14.23
N THR A 62 -16.30 7.84 -15.17
CA THR A 62 -16.81 6.51 -15.56
C THR A 62 -16.15 5.50 -14.63
N VAL A 63 -16.98 4.70 -13.94
CA VAL A 63 -16.51 3.77 -12.90
C VAL A 63 -16.98 2.36 -13.23
N ASP A 64 -16.04 1.44 -13.36
CA ASP A 64 -16.26 0.00 -13.46
C ASP A 64 -16.09 -0.64 -12.09
N ILE A 65 -17.11 -1.35 -11.63
CA ILE A 65 -17.14 -2.05 -10.35
C ILE A 65 -17.12 -3.55 -10.65
N PHE A 66 -16.06 -4.23 -10.23
CA PHE A 66 -15.89 -5.67 -10.39
C PHE A 66 -16.13 -6.37 -9.07
N LEU A 67 -16.97 -7.41 -9.07
CA LEU A 67 -17.16 -8.26 -7.92
C LEU A 67 -16.21 -9.46 -7.98
N LEU A 68 -15.29 -9.55 -7.03
CA LEU A 68 -14.34 -10.64 -6.85
C LEU A 68 -14.92 -11.63 -5.84
N LEU A 69 -15.26 -12.82 -6.27
CA LEU A 69 -15.86 -13.86 -5.43
C LEU A 69 -14.80 -14.49 -4.52
N ARG A 70 -15.19 -14.75 -3.27
CA ARG A 70 -14.29 -15.31 -2.24
C ARG A 70 -13.95 -16.79 -2.53
N ASN A 71 -12.71 -17.17 -2.13
CA ASN A 71 -12.17 -18.53 -2.17
C ASN A 71 -12.00 -19.13 -3.57
N GLN A 72 -11.86 -18.29 -4.58
CA GLN A 72 -11.55 -18.71 -5.95
C GLN A 72 -10.79 -17.60 -6.70
N GLY A 73 -10.06 -17.98 -7.73
CA GLY A 73 -9.52 -17.04 -8.71
C GLY A 73 -10.66 -16.39 -9.52
N ASN A 74 -10.48 -15.13 -9.88
CA ASN A 74 -11.50 -14.37 -10.61
C ASN A 74 -10.95 -13.84 -11.94
N PRO A 75 -10.72 -14.71 -12.96
CA PRO A 75 -10.16 -14.29 -14.24
C PRO A 75 -11.12 -13.39 -15.03
N ASN A 76 -12.43 -13.57 -14.89
CA ASN A 76 -13.48 -12.81 -15.56
C ASN A 76 -14.57 -12.41 -14.56
N PRO A 77 -14.29 -11.47 -13.64
CA PRO A 77 -15.27 -11.08 -12.62
C PRO A 77 -16.47 -10.36 -13.25
N ALA A 78 -17.63 -10.49 -12.62
CA ALA A 78 -18.80 -9.72 -12.98
C ALA A 78 -18.50 -8.22 -12.84
N VAL A 79 -18.94 -7.42 -13.80
CA VAL A 79 -18.68 -5.97 -13.83
C VAL A 79 -19.98 -5.20 -13.96
N TRP A 80 -20.07 -4.08 -13.25
CA TRP A 80 -21.14 -3.10 -13.39
C TRP A 80 -20.55 -1.71 -13.57
N ARG A 81 -21.02 -1.00 -14.62
CA ARG A 81 -20.51 0.32 -14.99
C ARG A 81 -21.50 1.41 -14.62
N ILE A 82 -20.99 2.48 -14.00
CA ILE A 82 -21.75 3.69 -13.67
C ILE A 82 -21.02 4.96 -14.08
N THR A 83 -21.76 6.04 -14.13
CA THR A 83 -21.20 7.39 -14.18
C THR A 83 -21.48 8.09 -12.85
N VAL A 84 -20.45 8.71 -12.27
CA VAL A 84 -20.53 9.56 -11.09
C VAL A 84 -20.19 10.98 -11.52
N ASN A 85 -21.18 11.89 -11.48
CA ASN A 85 -21.00 13.28 -11.94
C ASN A 85 -19.99 14.02 -11.05
N ALA A 86 -19.49 15.15 -11.52
CA ALA A 86 -18.62 16.02 -10.73
C ALA A 86 -19.28 16.38 -9.39
N ARG A 87 -18.56 16.20 -8.26
CA ARG A 87 -19.02 16.42 -6.87
C ARG A 87 -20.17 15.51 -6.41
N GLU A 88 -20.55 14.50 -7.20
CA GLU A 88 -21.58 13.53 -6.82
C GLU A 88 -20.99 12.48 -5.88
N THR A 89 -21.78 12.06 -4.88
CA THR A 89 -21.58 10.83 -4.14
C THR A 89 -22.66 9.83 -4.54
N ARG A 90 -22.25 8.72 -5.14
CA ARG A 90 -23.13 7.61 -5.46
C ARG A 90 -23.17 6.61 -4.30
N TYR A 91 -24.36 6.38 -3.74
CA TYR A 91 -24.62 5.37 -2.73
C TYR A 91 -25.19 4.11 -3.39
N LEU A 92 -24.59 2.96 -3.09
CA LEU A 92 -24.93 1.64 -3.60
C LEU A 92 -25.24 0.73 -2.41
N PRO A 93 -26.51 0.69 -1.95
CA PRO A 93 -26.92 -0.10 -0.81
C PRO A 93 -26.92 -1.59 -1.16
N ASP A 94 -26.42 -2.43 -0.26
CA ASP A 94 -26.41 -3.89 -0.40
C ASP A 94 -25.97 -4.33 -1.81
N ILE A 95 -24.78 -3.87 -2.21
CA ILE A 95 -24.31 -3.88 -3.59
C ILE A 95 -24.29 -5.29 -4.20
N VAL A 96 -24.00 -6.32 -3.39
CA VAL A 96 -23.94 -7.71 -3.87
C VAL A 96 -25.30 -8.17 -4.32
N PHE A 97 -26.36 -7.87 -3.58
CA PHE A 97 -27.72 -8.25 -3.91
C PHE A 97 -28.35 -7.28 -4.91
N ASN A 98 -28.36 -5.97 -4.60
CA ASN A 98 -29.11 -4.99 -5.41
C ASN A 98 -28.48 -4.69 -6.75
N THR A 99 -27.15 -4.83 -6.89
CA THR A 99 -26.43 -4.51 -8.12
C THR A 99 -26.06 -5.73 -8.92
N PHE A 100 -25.53 -6.77 -8.26
CA PHE A 100 -25.09 -7.99 -8.93
C PHE A 100 -26.16 -9.11 -8.92
N GLY A 101 -27.24 -8.95 -8.16
CA GLY A 101 -28.35 -9.94 -8.11
C GLY A 101 -27.95 -11.25 -7.43
N LEU A 102 -26.91 -11.24 -6.57
CA LEU A 102 -26.38 -12.45 -5.95
C LEU A 102 -26.78 -12.54 -4.48
N ASP A 103 -27.25 -13.71 -4.10
CA ASP A 103 -27.57 -14.07 -2.71
C ASP A 103 -26.47 -14.97 -2.13
N ASN A 104 -26.34 -14.97 -0.81
CA ASN A 104 -25.40 -15.79 -0.04
C ASN A 104 -23.96 -15.74 -0.61
N THR A 105 -23.54 -14.56 -1.04
CA THR A 105 -22.29 -14.31 -1.75
C THR A 105 -21.43 -13.32 -0.98
N PHE A 106 -20.14 -13.66 -0.87
CA PHE A 106 -19.12 -12.84 -0.20
C PHE A 106 -17.91 -12.68 -1.11
N GLY A 107 -17.23 -11.53 -0.99
CA GLY A 107 -16.08 -11.22 -1.82
C GLY A 107 -15.46 -9.87 -1.50
N ALA A 108 -14.81 -9.30 -2.50
CA ALA A 108 -14.27 -7.95 -2.50
C ALA A 108 -14.73 -7.20 -3.76
N LEU A 109 -14.58 -5.88 -3.77
CA LEU A 109 -14.78 -5.10 -4.98
C LEU A 109 -13.45 -4.53 -5.46
N ARG A 110 -13.23 -4.58 -6.78
CA ARG A 110 -12.27 -3.73 -7.48
C ARG A 110 -13.03 -2.64 -8.20
N ILE A 111 -12.58 -1.40 -8.03
CA ILE A 111 -13.23 -0.21 -8.58
C ILE A 111 -12.21 0.51 -9.45
N VAL A 112 -12.45 0.50 -10.77
CA VAL A 112 -11.61 1.16 -11.76
C VAL A 112 -12.33 2.38 -12.29
N SER A 113 -11.70 3.53 -12.22
CA SER A 113 -12.29 4.82 -12.61
C SER A 113 -11.45 5.55 -13.64
N SER A 114 -12.11 6.33 -14.53
CA SER A 114 -11.45 7.16 -15.54
C SER A 114 -10.70 8.36 -14.95
N ILE A 115 -11.04 8.79 -13.75
CA ILE A 115 -10.38 9.84 -12.96
C ILE A 115 -10.37 9.42 -11.49
N PRO A 116 -9.51 9.99 -10.63
CA PRO A 116 -9.49 9.63 -9.22
C PRO A 116 -10.84 9.84 -8.52
N VAL A 117 -11.31 8.79 -7.82
CA VAL A 117 -12.53 8.80 -7.00
C VAL A 117 -12.19 8.36 -5.58
N VAL A 118 -13.01 8.77 -4.62
CA VAL A 118 -12.94 8.31 -3.22
C VAL A 118 -13.98 7.22 -3.02
N VAL A 119 -13.57 6.08 -2.45
CA VAL A 119 -14.45 4.95 -2.20
C VAL A 119 -14.43 4.60 -0.73
N SER A 120 -15.62 4.30 -0.19
CA SER A 120 -15.76 3.68 1.12
C SER A 120 -16.81 2.60 1.10
N GLY A 121 -16.61 1.56 1.90
CA GLY A 121 -17.53 0.46 2.06
C GLY A 121 -17.88 0.21 3.52
N ARG A 122 -19.03 -0.39 3.75
CA ARG A 122 -19.43 -0.92 5.05
C ARG A 122 -19.93 -2.33 4.87
N SER A 123 -19.37 -3.28 5.62
CA SER A 123 -19.92 -4.63 5.76
C SER A 123 -20.54 -4.75 7.16
N TYR A 124 -21.81 -5.14 7.25
CA TYR A 124 -22.53 -5.12 8.52
C TYR A 124 -23.54 -6.27 8.65
N ASP A 125 -23.75 -6.71 9.88
CA ASP A 125 -24.85 -7.56 10.26
C ASP A 125 -26.10 -6.68 10.44
N ALA A 126 -27.13 -6.95 9.65
CA ALA A 126 -28.42 -6.25 9.69
C ALA A 126 -29.40 -6.86 10.71
N ASN A 127 -29.03 -7.97 11.38
CA ASN A 127 -29.90 -8.70 12.30
C ASN A 127 -29.45 -8.57 13.78
N VAL A 128 -29.04 -7.38 14.16
CA VAL A 128 -28.63 -7.08 15.54
C VAL A 128 -29.81 -6.55 16.35
N THR A 129 -30.18 -7.24 17.42
CA THR A 129 -31.23 -6.75 18.34
C THR A 129 -30.59 -6.11 19.57
N VAL A 130 -30.92 -4.85 19.81
CA VAL A 130 -30.45 -4.11 21.00
C VAL A 130 -31.60 -4.02 21.99
N VAL A 131 -31.38 -4.57 23.20
CA VAL A 131 -32.37 -4.57 24.27
C VAL A 131 -32.87 -3.15 24.57
N GLY A 132 -34.19 -2.94 24.53
CA GLY A 132 -34.84 -1.65 24.77
C GLY A 132 -34.76 -0.65 23.61
N LYS A 133 -34.10 -0.99 22.48
CA LYS A 133 -33.97 -0.10 21.30
C LYS A 133 -34.47 -0.74 19.99
N GLY A 134 -34.72 -2.07 19.97
CA GLY A 134 -35.19 -2.77 18.78
C GLY A 134 -34.03 -3.24 17.89
N GLN A 135 -34.34 -3.39 16.60
CA GLN A 135 -33.39 -3.90 15.60
C GLN A 135 -32.41 -2.79 15.19
N GLY A 136 -31.13 -3.14 15.11
CA GLY A 136 -30.04 -2.29 14.71
C GLY A 136 -29.08 -2.99 13.76
N SER A 137 -27.89 -2.47 13.61
CA SER A 137 -26.82 -3.11 12.82
C SER A 137 -25.48 -2.93 13.51
N ALA A 138 -24.63 -3.97 13.45
CA ALA A 138 -23.21 -3.90 13.83
C ALA A 138 -22.36 -4.16 12.60
N GLY A 139 -21.30 -3.37 12.39
CA GLY A 139 -20.50 -3.51 11.19
C GLY A 139 -19.23 -2.71 11.21
N GLN A 140 -18.40 -2.98 10.23
CA GLN A 140 -17.09 -2.36 10.05
C GLN A 140 -17.04 -1.56 8.75
N PHE A 141 -16.24 -0.53 8.78
CA PHE A 141 -15.94 0.33 7.65
C PHE A 141 -14.68 -0.18 6.94
N PHE A 142 -14.66 -0.05 5.61
CA PHE A 142 -13.49 -0.29 4.77
C PHE A 142 -13.24 0.93 3.91
N SER A 143 -12.02 1.43 3.90
CA SER A 143 -11.58 2.39 2.91
C SER A 143 -11.37 1.72 1.55
N GLY A 144 -11.51 2.47 0.47
CA GLY A 144 -11.03 2.05 -0.85
C GLY A 144 -9.49 2.09 -0.84
N VAL A 145 -8.86 0.92 -0.82
CA VAL A 145 -7.40 0.78 -0.80
C VAL A 145 -6.85 0.87 -2.21
N PRO A 146 -5.96 1.82 -2.55
CA PRO A 146 -5.33 1.87 -3.85
C PRO A 146 -4.54 0.60 -4.18
N ALA A 147 -4.68 0.11 -5.42
CA ALA A 147 -3.91 -1.03 -5.92
C ALA A 147 -2.39 -0.84 -5.77
N ALA A 148 -1.92 0.41 -5.85
CA ALA A 148 -0.51 0.78 -5.68
C ALA A 148 0.03 0.49 -4.27
N LEU A 149 -0.83 0.32 -3.26
CA LEU A 149 -0.43 -0.04 -1.90
C LEU A 149 -0.31 -1.56 -1.70
N ALA A 150 -0.71 -2.38 -2.68
CA ALA A 150 -0.54 -3.84 -2.61
C ALA A 150 0.95 -4.21 -2.53
N ILE A 151 1.29 -5.11 -1.62
CA ILE A 151 2.65 -5.66 -1.48
C ILE A 151 2.93 -6.70 -2.55
N GLY A 152 4.16 -6.74 -3.08
CA GLY A 152 4.63 -7.69 -4.09
C GLY A 152 5.82 -8.51 -3.60
N LEU A 153 6.44 -9.28 -4.50
CA LEU A 153 7.58 -10.16 -4.19
C LEU A 153 8.69 -9.41 -3.43
N GLY A 154 9.14 -9.97 -2.31
CA GLY A 154 10.13 -9.37 -1.41
C GLY A 154 9.56 -8.32 -0.44
N ASP A 155 8.30 -7.92 -0.58
CA ASP A 155 7.64 -7.02 0.37
C ASP A 155 6.99 -7.78 1.53
N ALA A 156 6.82 -7.08 2.65
CA ALA A 156 6.03 -7.54 3.78
C ALA A 156 5.24 -6.38 4.40
N THR A 157 4.10 -6.71 4.98
CA THR A 157 3.28 -5.78 5.76
C THR A 157 2.86 -6.41 7.07
N ASP A 158 2.47 -5.60 8.02
CA ASP A 158 1.98 -6.05 9.32
C ASP A 158 0.52 -5.63 9.53
N VAL A 159 -0.25 -6.47 10.22
CA VAL A 159 -1.55 -6.14 10.78
C VAL A 159 -1.44 -6.26 12.29
N ILE A 160 -1.76 -5.20 13.02
CA ILE A 160 -1.45 -5.07 14.46
C ILE A 160 -2.70 -5.04 15.33
N GLY A 161 -2.57 -5.33 16.62
CA GLY A 161 -3.67 -5.22 17.58
C GLY A 161 -4.71 -6.33 17.49
N LEU A 162 -4.29 -7.54 17.13
CA LEU A 162 -5.15 -8.71 16.98
C LEU A 162 -5.27 -9.46 18.31
N ASP A 163 -6.48 -9.88 18.63
CA ASP A 163 -6.80 -10.62 19.84
C ASP A 163 -7.57 -11.89 19.53
N GLN A 164 -7.24 -12.95 20.25
CA GLN A 164 -8.03 -14.18 20.33
C GLN A 164 -7.77 -14.84 21.68
N ASP A 165 -8.70 -14.66 22.62
CA ASP A 165 -8.58 -15.07 24.02
C ASP A 165 -9.31 -16.39 24.32
N GLY A 166 -9.87 -17.04 23.31
CA GLY A 166 -10.50 -18.36 23.37
C GLY A 166 -10.39 -19.13 22.06
N VAL A 167 -10.80 -20.42 22.10
CA VAL A 167 -10.89 -21.25 20.90
C VAL A 167 -12.12 -20.81 20.10
N GLN A 168 -11.90 -20.42 18.84
CA GLN A 168 -12.95 -19.92 17.95
C GLN A 168 -13.78 -18.80 18.60
N THR A 169 -15.05 -19.05 18.91
CA THR A 169 -15.98 -18.07 19.50
C THR A 169 -16.13 -18.23 21.01
N SER A 170 -15.32 -19.06 21.67
CA SER A 170 -15.47 -19.33 23.12
C SER A 170 -14.93 -18.20 24.02
N GLY A 171 -14.01 -17.37 23.50
CA GLY A 171 -13.48 -16.19 24.19
C GLY A 171 -14.30 -14.91 23.95
N THR A 172 -13.78 -13.80 24.42
CA THR A 172 -14.35 -12.46 24.15
C THR A 172 -14.04 -12.02 22.73
N TRP A 173 -12.80 -12.26 22.24
CA TRP A 173 -12.31 -11.76 20.98
C TRP A 173 -11.89 -12.87 20.03
N ARG A 174 -12.08 -12.63 18.74
CA ARG A 174 -11.49 -13.39 17.65
C ARG A 174 -10.97 -12.44 16.57
N SER A 175 -9.96 -12.87 15.82
CA SER A 175 -9.43 -12.12 14.68
C SER A 175 -9.40 -12.98 13.43
N ASN A 176 -9.83 -12.40 12.32
CA ASN A 176 -9.76 -12.98 10.98
C ASN A 176 -8.80 -12.13 10.14
N LEU A 177 -8.05 -12.78 9.25
CA LEU A 177 -7.17 -12.12 8.29
C LEU A 177 -7.72 -12.34 6.88
N ALA A 178 -7.83 -11.27 6.10
CA ALA A 178 -8.34 -11.33 4.74
C ALA A 178 -7.32 -10.81 3.74
N PHE A 179 -7.40 -11.30 2.51
CA PHE A 179 -6.51 -10.97 1.40
C PHE A 179 -7.30 -10.71 0.14
N VAL A 180 -6.76 -9.80 -0.69
CA VAL A 180 -7.19 -9.60 -2.08
C VAL A 180 -5.94 -9.57 -2.96
N GLU A 181 -5.83 -10.54 -3.89
CA GLU A 181 -4.84 -10.47 -4.95
C GLU A 181 -5.29 -9.45 -6.01
N THR A 182 -4.42 -8.53 -6.41
CA THR A 182 -4.81 -7.31 -7.15
C THR A 182 -4.43 -7.31 -8.64
N THR A 183 -3.50 -8.14 -9.07
CA THR A 183 -2.93 -8.09 -10.44
C THR A 183 -3.56 -9.06 -11.42
N GLY A 184 -4.13 -10.14 -10.93
CA GLY A 184 -4.61 -11.28 -11.72
C GLY A 184 -3.57 -12.39 -11.89
N ASN A 185 -2.46 -12.33 -11.15
CA ASN A 185 -1.41 -13.33 -11.12
C ASN A 185 -1.41 -14.08 -9.79
N SER A 186 -0.87 -15.30 -9.77
CA SER A 186 -0.74 -16.05 -8.52
C SER A 186 0.37 -15.47 -7.63
N VAL A 187 0.21 -15.68 -6.32
CA VAL A 187 1.17 -15.20 -5.31
C VAL A 187 1.26 -16.19 -4.15
N ASP A 188 2.49 -16.41 -3.67
CA ASP A 188 2.78 -17.19 -2.47
C ASP A 188 3.10 -16.25 -1.31
N LEU A 189 2.51 -16.54 -0.16
CA LEU A 189 2.64 -15.76 1.06
C LEU A 189 3.24 -16.61 2.19
N THR A 190 4.05 -15.99 3.02
CA THR A 190 4.37 -16.47 4.36
C THR A 190 3.66 -15.58 5.38
N ILE A 191 2.82 -16.17 6.20
CA ILE A 191 2.03 -15.48 7.22
C ILE A 191 2.58 -15.88 8.59
N SER A 192 3.15 -14.92 9.31
CA SER A 192 3.83 -15.13 10.59
C SER A 192 3.05 -14.50 11.74
N ARG A 193 2.87 -15.22 12.84
CA ARG A 193 2.34 -14.70 14.09
C ARG A 193 3.48 -14.22 14.98
N ILE A 194 3.36 -12.99 15.48
CA ILE A 194 4.35 -12.32 16.31
C ILE A 194 3.63 -11.84 17.59
N ASP A 195 4.20 -12.13 18.75
CA ASP A 195 3.64 -11.73 20.05
C ASP A 195 3.87 -10.24 20.37
N SER A 196 3.32 -9.78 21.49
CA SER A 196 3.47 -8.39 21.96
C SER A 196 4.90 -7.98 22.28
N ASN A 197 5.81 -8.94 22.44
CA ASN A 197 7.24 -8.69 22.71
C ASN A 197 8.08 -8.68 21.42
N GLY A 198 7.46 -8.93 20.27
CA GLY A 198 8.14 -9.00 18.97
C GLY A 198 8.69 -10.40 18.63
N THR A 199 8.39 -11.43 19.43
CA THR A 199 8.84 -12.80 19.18
C THR A 199 7.92 -13.47 18.15
N GLN A 200 8.50 -14.02 17.08
CA GLN A 200 7.76 -14.85 16.14
C GLN A 200 7.44 -16.21 16.77
N LEU A 201 6.15 -16.52 16.87
CA LEU A 201 5.65 -17.75 17.48
C LEU A 201 5.50 -18.89 16.47
N GLY A 202 5.28 -18.58 15.20
CA GLY A 202 5.13 -19.54 14.11
C GLY A 202 4.72 -18.87 12.80
N SER A 203 4.68 -19.66 11.74
CA SER A 203 4.27 -19.21 10.41
C SER A 203 3.59 -20.31 9.61
N ILE A 204 2.79 -19.91 8.62
CA ILE A 204 2.16 -20.79 7.62
C ILE A 204 2.41 -20.23 6.22
N GLY A 205 2.53 -21.13 5.24
CA GLY A 205 2.47 -20.77 3.83
C GLY A 205 1.02 -20.63 3.36
N TYR A 206 0.75 -19.71 2.45
CA TYR A 206 -0.56 -19.49 1.86
C TYR A 206 -0.44 -19.12 0.39
N HIS A 207 -1.25 -19.73 -0.46
CA HIS A 207 -1.28 -19.46 -1.91
C HIS A 207 -2.56 -18.74 -2.30
N LEU A 208 -2.47 -17.76 -3.18
CA LEU A 208 -3.60 -17.10 -3.82
C LEU A 208 -3.48 -17.21 -5.33
N GLU A 209 -4.57 -17.58 -5.97
CA GLU A 209 -4.75 -17.47 -7.41
C GLU A 209 -4.98 -16.01 -7.83
N GLY A 210 -4.89 -15.75 -9.15
CA GLY A 210 -5.12 -14.41 -9.68
C GLY A 210 -6.49 -13.83 -9.31
N ARG A 211 -6.52 -12.63 -8.73
CA ARG A 211 -7.70 -11.93 -8.21
C ARG A 211 -8.49 -12.72 -7.19
N GLN A 212 -7.85 -13.63 -6.50
CA GLN A 212 -8.49 -14.35 -5.42
C GLN A 212 -8.70 -13.46 -4.20
N VAL A 213 -9.90 -13.57 -3.63
CA VAL A 213 -10.25 -13.05 -2.31
C VAL A 213 -10.29 -14.22 -1.34
N SER A 214 -9.60 -14.12 -0.21
CA SER A 214 -9.57 -15.20 0.77
C SER A 214 -9.56 -14.66 2.20
N GLN A 215 -9.98 -15.52 3.15
CA GLN A 215 -10.01 -15.18 4.56
C GLN A 215 -9.57 -16.37 5.40
N ILE A 216 -8.64 -16.14 6.31
CA ILE A 216 -8.28 -17.09 7.38
C ILE A 216 -9.06 -16.68 8.62
N ASN A 217 -10.00 -17.52 9.01
CA ASN A 217 -10.73 -17.33 10.26
C ASN A 217 -9.85 -17.73 11.44
N TYR A 218 -10.00 -17.02 12.57
CA TYR A 218 -9.27 -17.33 13.80
C TYR A 218 -7.75 -17.36 13.57
N VAL A 219 -7.22 -16.38 12.85
CA VAL A 219 -5.84 -16.37 12.34
C VAL A 219 -4.80 -16.65 13.44
N ILE A 220 -5.01 -16.16 14.65
CA ILE A 220 -4.08 -16.36 15.77
C ILE A 220 -3.90 -17.85 16.08
N THR A 221 -5.00 -18.59 16.25
CA THR A 221 -4.95 -20.03 16.55
C THR A 221 -4.74 -20.90 15.31
N SER A 222 -5.00 -20.38 14.10
CA SER A 222 -4.72 -21.09 12.85
C SER A 222 -3.24 -21.20 12.54
N ILE A 223 -2.43 -20.23 12.97
CA ILE A 223 -0.96 -20.27 12.78
C ILE A 223 -0.29 -21.09 13.88
N VAL A 224 -0.68 -20.83 15.13
CA VAL A 224 -0.20 -21.60 16.29
C VAL A 224 -1.40 -21.84 17.20
N ASN A 225 -1.70 -23.09 17.50
CA ASN A 225 -2.89 -23.50 18.28
C ASN A 225 -2.80 -23.06 19.77
N THR A 226 -2.56 -21.77 19.97
CA THR A 226 -2.58 -21.11 21.29
C THR A 226 -3.28 -19.76 21.17
N THR A 227 -3.98 -19.35 22.21
CA THR A 227 -4.59 -18.01 22.28
C THR A 227 -3.54 -16.92 22.43
N GLY A 228 -3.94 -15.65 22.23
CA GLY A 228 -3.07 -14.51 22.43
C GLY A 228 -3.79 -13.20 22.26
N THR A 229 -3.31 -12.18 22.97
CA THR A 229 -3.81 -10.81 22.90
C THR A 229 -2.70 -9.88 22.45
N ASN A 230 -3.07 -8.74 21.86
CA ASN A 230 -2.14 -7.76 21.29
C ASN A 230 -1.10 -8.41 20.36
N GLN A 231 -1.57 -9.29 19.49
CA GLN A 231 -0.73 -9.99 18.52
C GLN A 231 -0.58 -9.17 17.25
N ARG A 232 0.50 -9.44 16.51
CA ARG A 232 0.77 -8.91 15.18
C ARG A 232 0.87 -10.06 14.21
N ILE A 233 0.27 -9.91 13.03
CA ILE A 233 0.44 -10.83 11.92
C ILE A 233 1.25 -10.12 10.83
N ARG A 234 2.39 -10.71 10.46
CA ARG A 234 3.17 -10.31 9.30
C ARG A 234 2.75 -11.13 8.09
N VAL A 235 2.50 -10.45 6.99
CA VAL A 235 2.24 -11.05 5.68
C VAL A 235 3.42 -10.68 4.77
N ALA A 236 4.17 -11.68 4.31
CA ALA A 236 5.29 -11.49 3.39
C ALA A 236 4.99 -12.20 2.07
N VAL A 237 5.28 -11.54 0.94
CA VAL A 237 5.20 -12.15 -0.39
C VAL A 237 6.51 -12.85 -0.69
N THR A 238 6.45 -14.19 -0.83
CA THR A 238 7.64 -15.05 -0.96
C THR A 238 7.77 -15.71 -2.34
N GLY A 239 6.73 -15.59 -3.19
CA GLY A 239 6.76 -16.17 -4.55
C GLY A 239 5.62 -15.61 -5.42
N GLY A 240 5.71 -15.92 -6.72
CA GLY A 240 4.76 -15.45 -7.73
C GLY A 240 5.01 -14.03 -8.20
N THR A 241 4.13 -13.54 -9.09
CA THR A 241 4.17 -12.16 -9.63
C THR A 241 2.93 -11.36 -9.24
N GLY A 242 2.05 -11.95 -8.43
CA GLY A 242 0.87 -11.30 -7.87
C GLY A 242 1.23 -10.29 -6.78
N ARG A 243 0.26 -9.45 -6.45
CA ARG A 243 0.36 -8.44 -5.38
C ARG A 243 -0.85 -8.52 -4.48
N VAL A 244 -0.69 -8.26 -3.19
CA VAL A 244 -1.73 -8.50 -2.19
C VAL A 244 -2.01 -7.27 -1.34
N ILE A 245 -3.28 -6.99 -1.13
CA ILE A 245 -3.78 -6.16 -0.05
C ILE A 245 -4.22 -7.10 1.08
N ALA A 246 -3.73 -6.86 2.30
CA ALA A 246 -4.11 -7.58 3.50
C ALA A 246 -4.88 -6.66 4.45
N ASN A 247 -5.85 -7.23 5.16
CA ASN A 247 -6.54 -6.54 6.24
C ASN A 247 -7.03 -7.58 7.25
N ALA A 248 -7.36 -7.14 8.46
CA ALA A 248 -7.97 -8.02 9.44
C ALA A 248 -9.26 -7.43 10.00
N SER A 249 -10.07 -8.30 10.59
CA SER A 249 -11.20 -7.94 11.42
C SER A 249 -10.99 -8.50 12.80
N ARG A 250 -11.06 -7.65 13.85
CA ARG A 250 -11.18 -8.09 15.23
C ARG A 250 -12.64 -8.01 15.64
N LEU A 251 -13.20 -9.11 16.11
CA LEU A 251 -14.60 -9.23 16.43
C LEU A 251 -14.80 -9.51 17.92
N ASP A 252 -15.72 -8.80 18.53
CA ASP A 252 -16.27 -9.15 19.84
C ASP A 252 -17.27 -10.31 19.67
N ASN A 253 -16.97 -11.46 20.28
CA ASN A 253 -17.82 -12.65 20.18
C ASN A 253 -19.16 -12.53 20.89
N ARG A 254 -19.31 -11.57 21.80
CA ARG A 254 -20.55 -11.36 22.58
C ARG A 254 -21.53 -10.47 21.83
N THR A 255 -21.05 -9.46 21.16
CA THR A 255 -21.87 -8.47 20.45
C THR A 255 -21.92 -8.73 18.94
N GLY A 256 -20.92 -9.48 18.41
CA GLY A 256 -20.71 -9.63 16.96
C GLY A 256 -20.11 -8.38 16.32
N ASP A 257 -19.75 -7.34 17.09
CA ASP A 257 -19.25 -6.08 16.57
C ASP A 257 -17.83 -6.23 16.04
N PRO A 258 -17.59 -5.99 14.74
CA PRO A 258 -16.28 -6.08 14.12
C PRO A 258 -15.59 -4.70 14.04
N ALA A 259 -14.28 -4.71 14.20
CA ALA A 259 -13.41 -3.57 13.89
C ALA A 259 -12.45 -3.95 12.75
N THR A 260 -12.35 -3.09 11.73
CA THR A 260 -11.37 -3.24 10.66
C THR A 260 -9.99 -2.82 11.13
N ILE A 261 -8.99 -3.62 10.76
CA ILE A 261 -7.58 -3.33 10.97
C ILE A 261 -6.90 -3.41 9.61
N GLU A 262 -6.43 -2.27 9.14
CA GLU A 262 -5.74 -2.18 7.86
C GLU A 262 -4.26 -2.58 8.01
N MET A 263 -3.64 -3.00 6.92
CA MET A 263 -2.21 -3.30 6.88
C MET A 263 -1.38 -2.04 7.10
N VAL A 264 -0.23 -2.19 7.75
CA VAL A 264 0.72 -1.10 8.01
C VAL A 264 1.62 -0.90 6.79
N GLY A 265 1.53 0.26 6.16
CA GLY A 265 2.29 0.59 4.96
C GLY A 265 1.77 -0.09 3.71
N GLY A 266 2.48 0.05 2.62
CA GLY A 266 2.18 -0.52 1.30
C GLY A 266 3.43 -1.08 0.66
N GLY A 267 3.31 -1.59 -0.58
CA GLY A 267 4.43 -2.07 -1.36
C GLY A 267 5.41 -0.93 -1.71
N ARG A 268 6.67 -1.31 -1.93
CA ARG A 268 7.73 -0.38 -2.31
C ARG A 268 7.59 0.16 -3.73
N GLU A 269 6.77 -0.43 -4.59
CA GLU A 269 6.61 0.04 -5.97
C GLU A 269 6.01 1.43 -6.08
N GLY A 270 6.51 2.22 -7.03
CA GLY A 270 6.08 3.58 -7.31
C GLY A 270 7.23 4.50 -7.66
N THR A 271 6.94 5.78 -7.77
CA THR A 271 7.95 6.83 -8.03
C THR A 271 8.31 7.53 -6.73
N TYR A 272 9.60 7.63 -6.46
CA TYR A 272 10.17 8.29 -5.30
C TYR A 272 10.86 9.57 -5.72
N VAL A 273 10.55 10.66 -5.06
CA VAL A 273 11.26 11.93 -5.23
C VAL A 273 12.05 12.24 -3.96
N SER A 274 13.34 12.40 -4.13
CA SER A 274 14.28 12.73 -3.07
C SER A 274 15.07 13.99 -3.44
N ARG A 275 15.81 14.53 -2.48
CA ARG A 275 16.69 15.66 -2.69
C ARG A 275 18.06 15.37 -2.08
N LEU A 276 19.10 15.81 -2.78
CA LEU A 276 20.44 15.79 -2.23
C LEU A 276 20.55 16.78 -1.07
N ASP A 277 21.22 16.37 -0.01
CA ASP A 277 21.57 17.25 1.11
C ASP A 277 22.73 18.19 0.70
N ARG A 278 22.34 19.30 0.05
CA ARG A 278 23.24 20.37 -0.40
C ARG A 278 22.69 21.72 0.01
N ALA A 279 23.54 22.56 0.57
CA ALA A 279 23.15 23.89 1.04
C ALA A 279 22.91 24.90 -0.11
N ASP A 280 23.58 24.72 -1.23
CA ASP A 280 23.67 25.67 -2.33
C ASP A 280 22.75 25.34 -3.53
N TYR A 281 22.43 24.05 -3.73
CA TYR A 281 21.61 23.61 -4.85
C TYR A 281 20.86 22.33 -4.52
N GLN A 282 19.53 22.39 -4.53
CA GLN A 282 18.67 21.23 -4.27
C GLN A 282 18.33 20.53 -5.58
N THR A 283 19.06 19.48 -5.91
CA THR A 283 18.77 18.64 -7.08
C THR A 283 17.81 17.52 -6.68
N PRO A 284 16.66 17.40 -7.34
CA PRO A 284 15.79 16.23 -7.15
C PRO A 284 16.45 15.00 -7.79
N ILE A 285 16.32 13.87 -7.10
CA ILE A 285 16.57 12.54 -7.63
C ILE A 285 15.21 11.81 -7.65
N THR A 286 14.80 11.36 -8.82
CA THR A 286 13.57 10.57 -8.97
C THR A 286 13.94 9.14 -9.29
N LEU A 287 13.46 8.20 -8.49
CA LEU A 287 13.62 6.77 -8.68
C LEU A 287 12.26 6.15 -9.00
N THR A 288 12.19 5.33 -10.04
CA THR A 288 11.01 4.50 -10.31
C THR A 288 11.29 3.07 -9.89
N VAL A 289 10.37 2.52 -9.09
CA VAL A 289 10.45 1.16 -8.55
C VAL A 289 9.27 0.35 -9.09
N ALA A 290 9.57 -0.77 -9.72
CA ALA A 290 8.57 -1.69 -10.25
C ALA A 290 9.11 -3.13 -10.25
N GLY A 291 8.25 -4.12 -9.98
CA GLY A 291 8.61 -5.54 -10.01
C GLY A 291 9.72 -5.92 -9.02
N GLY A 292 9.77 -5.26 -7.85
CA GLY A 292 10.81 -5.53 -6.83
C GLY A 292 12.18 -4.91 -7.14
N ALA A 293 12.27 -3.97 -8.08
CA ALA A 293 13.52 -3.38 -8.51
C ALA A 293 13.40 -1.87 -8.77
N VAL A 294 14.52 -1.16 -8.66
CA VAL A 294 14.67 0.19 -9.23
C VAL A 294 14.83 0.04 -10.74
N THR A 295 13.94 0.62 -11.52
CA THR A 295 13.85 0.44 -12.96
C THR A 295 14.20 1.69 -13.76
N ALA A 296 14.09 2.88 -13.17
CA ALA A 296 14.44 4.13 -13.83
C ALA A 296 15.01 5.15 -12.84
N LEU A 297 15.80 6.07 -13.37
CA LEU A 297 16.40 7.19 -12.66
C LEU A 297 16.22 8.47 -13.48
N ASP A 298 15.79 9.54 -12.81
CA ASP A 298 15.93 10.92 -13.31
C ASP A 298 16.69 11.74 -12.26
N ALA A 299 17.88 12.23 -12.63
CA ALA A 299 18.72 13.05 -11.77
C ALA A 299 19.52 14.04 -12.60
N THR A 300 19.54 15.29 -12.16
CA THR A 300 20.41 16.31 -12.72
C THR A 300 21.33 16.82 -11.63
N ILE A 301 22.62 16.59 -11.76
CA ILE A 301 23.61 16.94 -10.73
C ILE A 301 24.53 18.03 -11.26
N LEU A 302 24.59 19.12 -10.52
CA LEU A 302 25.46 20.24 -10.79
C LEU A 302 26.71 20.12 -9.90
N PHE A 303 27.90 20.18 -10.52
CA PHE A 303 29.17 20.19 -9.82
C PHE A 303 29.77 21.59 -9.84
N THR A 304 30.35 21.97 -8.74
CA THR A 304 31.05 23.24 -8.59
C THR A 304 32.49 22.98 -8.11
N ASP A 305 33.34 24.00 -8.17
CA ASP A 305 34.68 24.00 -7.58
C ASP A 305 34.70 23.70 -6.07
N ALA A 306 33.59 24.02 -5.38
CA ALA A 306 33.38 23.65 -3.98
C ALA A 306 33.20 22.15 -3.78
N ASP A 307 32.70 21.43 -4.78
CA ASP A 307 32.47 19.98 -4.72
C ASP A 307 33.75 19.20 -5.06
N VAL A 308 34.47 19.64 -6.08
CA VAL A 308 35.70 19.01 -6.55
C VAL A 308 36.73 20.10 -6.86
N ALA A 309 37.67 20.28 -5.97
CA ALA A 309 38.66 21.40 -5.99
C ALA A 309 39.51 21.49 -7.27
N SER A 310 39.54 20.46 -8.09
CA SER A 310 40.21 20.43 -9.39
C SER A 310 39.34 20.94 -10.54
N CYS A 311 38.06 21.19 -10.32
CA CYS A 311 37.14 21.70 -11.33
C CYS A 311 37.06 23.24 -11.25
N THR A 312 37.45 23.93 -12.31
CA THR A 312 37.35 25.38 -12.39
C THR A 312 36.07 25.88 -13.02
N ASP A 313 35.30 24.95 -13.63
CA ASP A 313 34.05 25.24 -14.31
C ASP A 313 32.90 24.39 -13.73
N ILE A 314 31.69 24.91 -13.83
CA ILE A 314 30.47 24.21 -13.46
C ILE A 314 30.23 23.05 -14.44
N GLN A 315 30.11 21.83 -13.93
CA GLN A 315 29.78 20.64 -14.70
C GLN A 315 28.35 20.19 -14.39
N LEU A 316 27.59 19.93 -15.44
CA LEU A 316 26.21 19.43 -15.34
C LEU A 316 26.16 18.00 -15.85
N ALA A 317 25.67 17.06 -15.01
CA ALA A 317 25.37 15.71 -15.40
C ALA A 317 23.85 15.48 -15.31
N ALA A 318 23.26 14.99 -16.37
CA ALA A 318 21.86 14.61 -16.41
C ALA A 318 21.72 13.12 -16.75
N PHE A 319 21.08 12.39 -15.88
CA PHE A 319 20.74 10.98 -16.07
C PHE A 319 19.21 10.90 -16.10
N SER A 320 18.65 10.40 -17.18
CA SER A 320 17.18 10.33 -17.31
C SER A 320 16.76 9.08 -18.10
N GLY A 321 15.78 8.40 -17.56
CA GLY A 321 15.13 7.27 -18.22
C GLY A 321 15.35 5.90 -17.55
N PRO A 322 15.00 4.81 -18.25
CA PRO A 322 15.13 3.48 -17.71
C PRO A 322 16.58 3.08 -17.50
N LEU A 323 16.84 2.33 -16.44
CA LEU A 323 18.15 1.69 -16.23
C LEU A 323 18.37 0.61 -17.29
N SER A 324 19.62 0.40 -17.70
CA SER A 324 19.99 -0.65 -18.66
C SER A 324 19.59 -2.05 -18.21
N GLN A 325 19.56 -2.25 -16.87
CA GLN A 325 19.00 -3.43 -16.21
C GLN A 325 18.31 -3.01 -14.91
N PRO A 326 17.17 -3.62 -14.54
CA PRO A 326 16.54 -3.41 -13.24
C PRO A 326 17.48 -3.80 -12.10
N VAL A 327 17.51 -2.99 -11.05
CA VAL A 327 18.32 -3.24 -9.85
C VAL A 327 17.42 -3.69 -8.72
N PHE A 328 17.44 -4.98 -8.43
CA PHE A 328 16.63 -5.55 -7.37
C PHE A 328 17.11 -5.09 -6.00
N TYR A 329 16.17 -4.70 -5.15
CA TYR A 329 16.45 -4.47 -3.73
C TYR A 329 16.31 -5.77 -2.94
N ASP A 330 17.02 -5.86 -1.82
CA ASP A 330 16.90 -6.98 -0.89
C ASP A 330 15.63 -6.88 0.00
N GLU A 331 15.44 -7.84 0.90
CA GLU A 331 14.30 -7.90 1.83
C GLU A 331 14.19 -6.67 2.75
N THR A 332 15.32 -6.01 3.04
CA THR A 332 15.35 -4.76 3.80
C THR A 332 14.99 -3.54 2.96
N GLY A 333 14.97 -3.67 1.63
CA GLY A 333 14.77 -2.60 0.66
C GLY A 333 16.08 -1.93 0.23
N ALA A 334 17.23 -2.49 0.58
CA ALA A 334 18.52 -1.93 0.20
C ALA A 334 18.84 -2.22 -1.27
N PHE A 335 19.35 -1.21 -1.98
CA PHE A 335 19.76 -1.25 -3.38
C PHE A 335 21.04 -0.47 -3.63
N SER A 336 21.76 -0.82 -4.70
CA SER A 336 22.92 -0.06 -5.18
C SER A 336 23.13 -0.26 -6.67
N PHE A 337 23.40 0.82 -7.39
CA PHE A 337 23.73 0.77 -8.82
C PHE A 337 24.61 1.95 -9.25
N VAL A 338 25.19 1.81 -10.45
CA VAL A 338 26.00 2.87 -11.09
C VAL A 338 25.42 3.15 -12.47
N VAL A 339 25.23 4.42 -12.78
CA VAL A 339 24.98 4.91 -14.13
C VAL A 339 26.17 5.76 -14.58
N SER A 340 26.55 5.67 -15.85
CA SER A 340 27.69 6.39 -16.39
C SER A 340 27.33 7.05 -17.69
N ASP A 341 27.77 8.31 -17.88
CA ASP A 341 27.77 8.99 -19.15
C ASP A 341 29.21 9.21 -19.57
N PRO A 342 29.69 8.52 -20.63
CA PRO A 342 31.09 8.58 -21.04
C PRO A 342 31.48 9.85 -21.77
N ASN A 343 30.56 10.80 -22.05
CA ASN A 343 30.83 11.87 -23.03
C ASN A 343 30.21 13.24 -22.77
N VAL A 344 30.25 13.74 -21.56
CA VAL A 344 29.92 15.16 -21.35
C VAL A 344 31.21 16.01 -21.52
N GLY A 345 31.46 16.54 -22.73
CA GLY A 345 32.56 17.43 -22.98
C GLY A 345 33.97 16.82 -22.83
N GLY A 346 34.10 15.48 -23.01
CA GLY A 346 35.40 14.79 -22.82
C GLY A 346 35.68 14.36 -21.38
N ILE A 347 34.74 14.58 -20.47
CA ILE A 347 34.80 14.16 -19.09
C ILE A 347 33.82 12.98 -18.92
N GLY A 348 34.27 11.84 -18.42
CA GLY A 348 33.43 10.72 -18.02
C GLY A 348 32.81 11.04 -16.67
N ILE A 349 31.47 10.88 -16.57
CA ILE A 349 30.73 11.06 -15.32
C ILE A 349 30.07 9.75 -14.95
N SER A 350 30.30 9.28 -13.73
CA SER A 350 29.55 8.15 -13.15
C SER A 350 28.83 8.57 -11.87
N LEU A 351 27.61 8.12 -11.73
CA LEU A 351 26.77 8.33 -10.56
C LEU A 351 26.46 6.99 -9.93
N GLN A 352 26.99 6.75 -8.73
CA GLN A 352 26.61 5.61 -7.90
C GLN A 352 25.52 6.03 -6.93
N ILE A 353 24.41 5.32 -6.90
CA ILE A 353 23.33 5.50 -5.96
C ILE A 353 23.21 4.24 -5.11
N SER A 354 23.26 4.41 -3.79
CA SER A 354 23.05 3.35 -2.82
C SER A 354 22.07 3.83 -1.76
N GLY A 355 21.08 3.03 -1.43
CA GLY A 355 20.06 3.46 -0.48
C GLY A 355 19.12 2.36 -0.03
N THR A 356 18.11 2.76 0.70
CA THR A 356 17.06 1.86 1.20
C THR A 356 15.69 2.47 0.91
N ILE A 357 14.77 1.65 0.41
CA ILE A 357 13.36 1.99 0.18
C ILE A 357 12.56 1.25 1.25
N THR A 358 11.83 1.99 2.07
CA THR A 358 10.99 1.39 3.11
C THR A 358 9.60 1.03 2.59
N VAL A 359 8.93 0.08 3.23
CA VAL A 359 7.53 -0.27 2.96
C VAL A 359 6.56 0.87 3.31
N THR A 360 7.00 1.86 4.06
CA THR A 360 6.24 3.08 4.38
C THR A 360 6.38 4.17 3.32
N GLY A 361 7.07 3.87 2.21
CA GLY A 361 7.21 4.79 1.09
C GLY A 361 8.27 5.88 1.30
N GLN A 362 9.26 5.66 2.15
CA GLN A 362 10.42 6.54 2.30
C GLN A 362 11.62 5.96 1.54
N VAL A 363 12.46 6.83 1.02
CA VAL A 363 13.76 6.49 0.43
C VAL A 363 14.84 7.33 1.06
N SER A 364 15.97 6.72 1.38
CA SER A 364 17.16 7.44 1.87
C SER A 364 18.43 6.74 1.39
N GLY A 365 19.52 7.48 1.28
CA GLY A 365 20.76 6.88 0.81
C GLY A 365 21.87 7.89 0.53
N THR A 366 22.82 7.46 -0.31
CA THR A 366 23.97 8.26 -0.75
C THR A 366 24.07 8.23 -2.27
N ALA A 367 24.22 9.38 -2.87
CA ALA A 367 24.57 9.56 -4.27
C ALA A 367 26.03 9.99 -4.34
N THR A 368 26.88 9.16 -4.94
CA THR A 368 28.30 9.46 -5.14
C THR A 368 28.57 9.67 -6.61
N THR A 369 29.04 10.84 -6.97
CA THR A 369 29.44 11.12 -8.34
C THR A 369 30.95 11.12 -8.45
N THR A 370 31.45 10.50 -9.52
CA THR A 370 32.88 10.47 -9.85
C THR A 370 33.09 11.06 -11.25
N LEU A 371 33.98 11.98 -11.34
CA LEU A 371 34.45 12.63 -12.59
C LEU A 371 35.75 11.97 -13.00
N THR A 372 35.84 11.54 -14.27
CA THR A 372 37.04 10.95 -14.85
C THR A 372 37.29 11.58 -16.22
N GLY A 373 38.53 12.03 -16.53
CA GLY A 373 38.84 12.60 -17.84
C GLY A 373 40.28 13.09 -17.96
N ALA A 374 40.69 13.47 -19.19
CA ALA A 374 41.97 14.09 -19.45
C ALA A 374 41.87 15.58 -19.12
N GLY A 375 42.22 15.98 -17.92
CA GLY A 375 42.19 17.37 -17.50
C GLY A 375 42.29 17.54 -15.98
N THR A 376 42.08 18.75 -15.51
CA THR A 376 42.20 19.10 -14.09
C THR A 376 40.93 18.76 -13.29
N CYS A 377 39.80 18.44 -13.95
CA CYS A 377 38.54 18.14 -13.28
C CYS A 377 38.36 16.63 -13.08
N THR A 378 39.01 16.09 -12.06
CA THR A 378 38.88 14.67 -11.65
C THR A 378 38.67 14.60 -10.16
N GLY A 379 37.73 13.73 -9.72
CA GLY A 379 37.46 13.56 -8.31
C GLY A 379 36.11 12.89 -8.04
N SER A 380 35.79 12.74 -6.77
CA SER A 380 34.54 12.13 -6.34
C SER A 380 33.93 12.94 -5.20
N LYS A 381 32.60 13.03 -5.21
CA LYS A 381 31.80 13.67 -4.16
C LYS A 381 30.57 12.83 -3.85
N ALA A 382 30.29 12.69 -2.58
CA ALA A 382 29.12 12.01 -2.08
C ALA A 382 28.17 12.98 -1.37
N TRP A 383 26.87 12.81 -1.57
CA TRP A 383 25.79 13.52 -0.88
C TRP A 383 24.79 12.53 -0.34
N ALA A 384 24.29 12.77 0.85
CA ALA A 384 23.11 12.06 1.34
C ALA A 384 21.86 12.53 0.59
N PHE A 385 20.86 11.66 0.49
CA PHE A 385 19.54 12.04 -0.02
C PHE A 385 18.45 11.40 0.83
N GLU A 386 17.33 12.11 0.95
CA GLU A 386 16.10 11.62 1.57
C GLU A 386 14.90 12.06 0.73
N GLY A 387 13.87 11.21 0.72
CA GLY A 387 12.67 11.48 -0.05
C GLY A 387 11.54 10.54 0.27
N ALA A 388 10.44 10.70 -0.47
CA ALA A 388 9.23 9.92 -0.29
C ALA A 388 8.63 9.51 -1.63
N LYS A 389 7.82 8.46 -1.58
CA LYS A 389 6.99 7.99 -2.69
C LYS A 389 5.96 9.06 -3.05
N LEU A 390 5.84 9.36 -4.34
CA LEU A 390 4.73 10.15 -4.86
C LEU A 390 3.44 9.33 -4.71
N GLN A 391 2.40 9.99 -4.19
CA GLN A 391 1.06 9.40 -4.04
C GLN A 391 0.26 9.48 -5.32
#